data_f7aa27c956e0fadf94824ccb02b50d5a
#
_entry.id   f7aa27c956e0fadf94824ccb02b50d5a
#
_cell.length_a   1.000
_cell.length_b   1.000
_cell.length_c   1.000
_cell.angle_alpha   90.00
_cell.angle_beta   90.00
_cell.angle_gamma   90.00
#
_symmetry.space_group_name_H-M   'P 1'
#
loop_
_entity.id
_entity.type
_entity.pdbx_description
1 polymer ?
#
loop_
_entity_poly.entity_id
_entity_poly.type
_entity_poly.pdbx_seq_one_letter_code
_entity_poly.pdbx_strand_id
1 'polypeptide(L)'
;MPYKTYPQSATNAAKKALKHKEDNGSKCGTSVGWNRARQLANREALSEDDVIRTYSFLSRAKVYDQGKYFDENENEICGSIMYDAWGGSTMLPWAEKTANKIMEDRSNNKLMETRYFNIEYKSLENNEIQGTASSLNSAYDMGYFDEAIDEHAFDDADFSEAAALFNHDQNIVLGRVKNKTLKIEVKDKSLVYTINPPETSAAKDVMILINRGDIYQSSFAFDIKDDGDSWEVMEGRWKRTIKKINKVYDVSPVTYPANPNTTVAARNMERHIQQNEKAECNFNEFVEFLNKLKNY
;
A
#
# COMPACT_ATOMS: atom_id res chain seq x y z
N MET A 1 14.73 -3.46 0.47
CA MET A 1 16.00 -3.89 1.13
C MET A 1 16.18 -3.12 2.42
N PRO A 2 16.76 -3.66 3.48
CA PRO A 2 16.97 -2.93 4.72
C PRO A 2 18.07 -1.86 4.59
N TYR A 3 17.83 -0.67 5.16
CA TYR A 3 18.71 0.49 5.04
C TYR A 3 19.65 0.58 6.24
N LYS A 4 20.96 0.41 6.03
CA LYS A 4 22.02 0.45 7.06
C LYS A 4 23.04 1.57 6.89
N THR A 5 22.98 2.32 5.79
CA THR A 5 24.04 3.27 5.38
C THR A 5 23.90 4.68 5.97
N TYR A 6 23.09 4.83 7.03
CA TYR A 6 22.96 6.13 7.69
C TYR A 6 24.23 6.56 8.41
N PRO A 7 24.44 7.90 8.62
CA PRO A 7 25.69 8.45 9.14
C PRO A 7 26.07 7.90 10.53
N GLN A 8 27.38 7.72 10.77
CA GLN A 8 27.88 7.33 12.10
C GLN A 8 27.56 8.38 13.18
N SER A 9 27.51 9.66 12.79
CA SER A 9 27.13 10.77 13.68
C SER A 9 25.67 10.64 14.18
N ALA A 10 24.76 10.09 13.34
CA ALA A 10 23.38 9.80 13.77
C ALA A 10 23.36 8.70 14.85
N THR A 11 24.21 7.67 14.72
CA THR A 11 24.41 6.66 15.76
C THR A 11 24.92 7.29 17.06
N ASN A 12 25.87 8.24 16.97
CA ASN A 12 26.43 8.91 18.13
C ASN A 12 25.40 9.80 18.82
N ALA A 13 24.54 10.52 18.06
CA ALA A 13 23.44 11.31 18.59
C ALA A 13 22.43 10.43 19.37
N ALA A 14 22.03 9.31 18.77
CA ALA A 14 21.14 8.36 19.44
C ALA A 14 21.73 7.78 20.73
N LYS A 15 23.04 7.43 20.73
CA LYS A 15 23.75 6.97 21.93
C LYS A 15 23.79 8.06 23.02
N LYS A 16 24.03 9.32 22.64
CA LYS A 16 24.01 10.47 23.55
C LYS A 16 22.65 10.61 24.24
N ALA A 17 21.55 10.52 23.46
CA ALA A 17 20.20 10.60 23.98
C ALA A 17 19.86 9.43 24.92
N LEU A 18 20.25 8.19 24.57
CA LEU A 18 20.06 7.02 25.42
C LEU A 18 20.82 7.13 26.74
N LYS A 19 22.09 7.58 26.69
CA LYS A 19 22.90 7.80 27.86
C LYS A 19 22.28 8.88 28.79
N HIS A 20 21.80 9.98 28.19
CA HIS A 20 21.10 11.02 28.96
C HIS A 20 19.87 10.45 29.68
N LYS A 21 19.09 9.59 28.99
CA LYS A 21 17.94 8.93 29.61
C LYS A 21 18.33 8.06 30.80
N GLU A 22 19.43 7.32 30.68
CA GLU A 22 19.93 6.41 31.71
C GLU A 22 20.45 7.21 32.91
N ASP A 23 21.28 8.23 32.66
CA ASP A 23 21.94 9.05 33.70
C ASP A 23 20.95 9.93 34.49
N ASN A 24 19.87 10.42 33.82
CA ASN A 24 18.95 11.43 34.42
C ASN A 24 17.53 10.89 34.64
N GLY A 25 17.24 9.64 34.27
CA GLY A 25 15.89 9.07 34.39
C GLY A 25 14.83 9.80 33.55
N SER A 26 15.24 10.38 32.40
CA SER A 26 14.39 11.22 31.55
C SER A 26 13.04 10.57 31.21
N LYS A 27 11.98 11.36 31.42
CA LYS A 27 10.59 10.98 31.06
C LYS A 27 10.17 11.50 29.67
N CYS A 28 11.09 12.13 28.95
CA CYS A 28 10.86 12.67 27.62
C CYS A 28 10.54 11.55 26.59
N GLY A 29 9.70 11.89 25.62
CA GLY A 29 9.44 11.06 24.45
C GLY A 29 8.51 9.86 24.67
N THR A 30 8.36 9.10 23.62
CA THR A 30 7.50 7.91 23.57
C THR A 30 8.31 6.62 23.45
N SER A 31 7.69 5.48 23.69
CA SER A 31 8.31 4.16 23.44
C SER A 31 8.85 4.01 22.01
N VAL A 32 8.14 4.55 21.02
CA VAL A 32 8.55 4.54 19.60
C VAL A 32 9.86 5.32 19.42
N GLY A 33 9.97 6.53 19.98
CA GLY A 33 11.19 7.33 19.89
C GLY A 33 12.40 6.63 20.52
N TRP A 34 12.21 6.02 21.68
CA TRP A 34 13.29 5.29 22.36
C TRP A 34 13.66 3.98 21.67
N ASN A 35 12.70 3.30 21.02
CA ASN A 35 13.00 2.15 20.17
C ASN A 35 13.84 2.56 18.97
N ARG A 36 13.51 3.70 18.33
CA ARG A 36 14.33 4.27 17.25
C ARG A 36 15.75 4.58 17.72
N ALA A 37 15.90 5.18 18.87
CA ALA A 37 17.21 5.46 19.44
C ALA A 37 18.06 4.19 19.61
N ARG A 38 17.48 3.09 20.12
CA ARG A 38 18.17 1.80 20.24
C ARG A 38 18.58 1.22 18.88
N GLN A 39 17.66 1.23 17.89
CA GLN A 39 17.98 0.77 16.54
C GLN A 39 19.18 1.52 15.95
N LEU A 40 19.17 2.85 16.05
CA LEU A 40 20.27 3.67 15.53
C LEU A 40 21.57 3.46 16.32
N ALA A 41 21.50 3.37 17.65
CA ALA A 41 22.67 3.13 18.51
C ALA A 41 23.33 1.78 18.22
N ASN A 42 22.54 0.76 17.88
CA ASN A 42 23.00 -0.59 17.55
C ASN A 42 23.35 -0.76 16.07
N ARG A 43 23.21 0.27 15.25
CA ARG A 43 23.42 0.19 13.79
C ARG A 43 22.51 -0.85 13.12
N GLU A 44 21.30 -1.01 13.63
CA GLU A 44 20.32 -1.91 13.03
C GLU A 44 19.82 -1.36 11.68
N ALA A 45 19.37 -2.27 10.81
CA ALA A 45 18.78 -1.88 9.54
C ALA A 45 17.41 -1.24 9.75
N LEU A 46 17.13 -0.16 9.03
CA LEU A 46 15.83 0.50 9.00
C LEU A 46 14.99 -0.07 7.86
N SER A 47 13.69 -0.27 8.10
CA SER A 47 12.73 -0.52 7.04
C SER A 47 12.44 0.77 6.24
N GLU A 48 11.78 0.66 5.09
CA GLU A 48 11.32 1.83 4.33
C GLU A 48 10.44 2.76 5.17
N ASP A 49 9.50 2.19 5.90
CA ASP A 49 8.60 2.96 6.77
C ASP A 49 9.35 3.61 7.92
N ASP A 50 10.39 2.97 8.44
CA ASP A 50 11.26 3.57 9.44
C ASP A 50 12.01 4.78 8.90
N VAL A 51 12.51 4.71 7.67
CA VAL A 51 13.17 5.84 7.01
C VAL A 51 12.19 6.99 6.80
N ILE A 52 11.01 6.73 6.25
CA ILE A 52 9.97 7.74 6.01
C ILE A 52 9.53 8.39 7.33
N ARG A 53 9.29 7.61 8.38
CA ARG A 53 8.96 8.14 9.71
C ARG A 53 10.08 8.97 10.31
N THR A 54 11.34 8.56 10.11
CA THR A 54 12.51 9.31 10.59
C THR A 54 12.61 10.66 9.90
N TYR A 55 12.46 10.71 8.57
CA TYR A 55 12.40 11.96 7.82
C TYR A 55 11.23 12.84 8.28
N SER A 56 10.03 12.29 8.37
CA SER A 56 8.84 13.03 8.81
C SER A 56 8.97 13.61 10.23
N PHE A 57 9.61 12.90 11.15
CA PHE A 57 9.85 13.42 12.49
C PHE A 57 10.91 14.53 12.49
N LEU A 58 12.10 14.26 11.94
CA LEU A 58 13.23 15.19 11.99
C LEU A 58 12.97 16.49 11.22
N SER A 59 12.24 16.45 10.11
CA SER A 59 11.90 17.65 9.34
C SER A 59 11.04 18.63 10.15
N ARG A 60 10.10 18.13 10.94
CA ARG A 60 9.26 18.96 11.83
C ARG A 60 9.97 19.35 13.13
N ALA A 61 10.85 18.49 13.62
CA ALA A 61 11.55 18.67 14.87
C ALA A 61 12.86 19.48 14.72
N LYS A 62 13.19 19.97 13.53
CA LYS A 62 14.43 20.74 13.26
C LYS A 62 14.60 21.97 14.16
N VAL A 63 13.52 22.58 14.63
CA VAL A 63 13.55 23.71 15.56
C VAL A 63 14.19 23.35 16.91
N TYR A 64 14.27 22.07 17.24
CA TYR A 64 14.88 21.55 18.47
C TYR A 64 16.35 21.15 18.31
N ASP A 65 16.99 21.46 17.18
CA ASP A 65 18.44 21.27 16.98
C ASP A 65 19.23 22.37 17.73
N GLN A 66 19.20 22.32 19.05
CA GLN A 66 19.81 23.34 19.94
C GLN A 66 21.11 22.86 20.58
N GLY A 67 21.48 21.60 20.41
CA GLY A 67 22.71 21.01 20.96
C GLY A 67 22.75 20.83 22.47
N LYS A 68 21.72 21.29 23.20
CA LYS A 68 21.63 21.23 24.68
C LYS A 68 20.35 20.48 25.08
N TYR A 69 20.40 19.83 26.26
CA TYR A 69 19.28 19.04 26.80
C TYR A 69 18.57 19.70 27.98
N PHE A 70 19.12 20.78 28.50
CA PHE A 70 18.52 21.56 29.58
C PHE A 70 18.36 23.01 29.18
N ASP A 71 17.30 23.63 29.66
CA ASP A 71 17.08 25.08 29.56
C ASP A 71 17.85 25.86 30.67
N GLU A 72 17.65 27.17 30.75
CA GLU A 72 18.29 28.03 31.73
C GLU A 72 17.79 27.79 33.17
N ASN A 73 16.65 27.07 33.31
CA ASN A 73 16.04 26.72 34.59
C ASN A 73 16.27 25.24 34.94
N GLU A 74 17.23 24.59 34.31
CA GLU A 74 17.57 23.18 34.50
C GLU A 74 16.42 22.18 34.14
N ASN A 75 15.42 22.60 33.38
CA ASN A 75 14.39 21.70 32.88
C ASN A 75 14.85 20.99 31.61
N GLU A 76 14.45 19.72 31.43
CA GLU A 76 14.75 18.96 30.22
C GLU A 76 14.05 19.54 28.99
N ILE A 77 14.81 19.77 27.92
CA ILE A 77 14.29 20.14 26.59
C ILE A 77 13.98 18.85 25.83
N CYS A 78 12.79 18.28 26.05
CA CYS A 78 12.36 17.02 25.48
C CYS A 78 12.48 16.98 23.95
N GLY A 79 12.24 18.09 23.26
CA GLY A 79 12.39 18.21 21.82
C GLY A 79 13.84 17.93 21.38
N SER A 80 14.84 18.51 22.06
CA SER A 80 16.26 18.30 21.72
C SER A 80 16.71 16.87 22.01
N ILE A 81 16.27 16.29 23.12
CA ILE A 81 16.56 14.91 23.49
C ILE A 81 16.00 13.97 22.41
N MET A 82 14.74 14.18 22.03
CA MET A 82 14.10 13.35 21.01
C MET A 82 14.68 13.60 19.62
N TYR A 83 15.09 14.80 19.28
CA TYR A 83 15.77 15.08 18.02
C TYR A 83 17.05 14.25 17.89
N ASP A 84 17.89 14.23 18.93
CA ASP A 84 19.09 13.38 18.96
C ASP A 84 18.76 11.88 19.01
N ALA A 85 17.68 11.46 19.70
CA ALA A 85 17.22 10.08 19.75
C ALA A 85 16.85 9.52 18.36
N TRP A 86 16.40 10.38 17.45
CA TRP A 86 16.10 10.04 16.05
C TRP A 86 17.29 10.28 15.11
N GLY A 87 18.49 10.57 15.65
CA GLY A 87 19.74 10.67 14.92
C GLY A 87 20.23 12.08 14.63
N GLY A 88 19.50 13.11 15.08
CA GLY A 88 19.93 14.51 15.03
C GLY A 88 20.06 15.09 13.61
N SER A 89 20.72 16.24 13.52
CA SER A 89 20.89 17.03 12.29
C SER A 89 21.54 16.27 11.14
N THR A 90 22.44 15.34 11.41
CA THR A 90 23.13 14.57 10.36
C THR A 90 22.31 13.44 9.79
N MET A 91 21.30 12.96 10.53
CA MET A 91 20.35 11.96 10.04
C MET A 91 19.36 12.57 9.06
N LEU A 92 18.96 13.82 9.25
CA LEU A 92 17.91 14.46 8.44
C LEU A 92 18.21 14.46 6.93
N PRO A 93 19.37 14.91 6.42
CA PRO A 93 19.65 14.92 4.99
C PRO A 93 19.69 13.49 4.39
N TRP A 94 20.21 12.52 5.15
CA TRP A 94 20.21 11.13 4.70
C TRP A 94 18.80 10.56 4.65
N ALA A 95 17.98 10.81 5.67
CA ALA A 95 16.60 10.35 5.72
C ALA A 95 15.75 10.98 4.63
N GLU A 96 15.93 12.29 4.36
CA GLU A 96 15.27 13.01 3.28
C GLU A 96 15.58 12.40 1.91
N LYS A 97 16.87 12.29 1.58
CA LYS A 97 17.32 11.72 0.30
C LYS A 97 16.80 10.28 0.12
N THR A 98 16.87 9.47 1.19
CA THR A 98 16.48 8.07 1.13
C THR A 98 14.95 7.92 1.07
N ALA A 99 14.20 8.73 1.86
CA ALA A 99 12.75 8.75 1.81
C ALA A 99 12.21 9.21 0.45
N ASN A 100 12.81 10.25 -0.14
CA ASN A 100 12.44 10.72 -1.48
C ASN A 100 12.67 9.64 -2.53
N LYS A 101 13.82 8.94 -2.47
CA LYS A 101 14.07 7.79 -3.35
C LYS A 101 13.07 6.67 -3.14
N ILE A 102 12.75 6.30 -1.89
CA ILE A 102 11.73 5.30 -1.59
C ILE A 102 10.36 5.72 -2.15
N MET A 103 9.99 7.01 -1.98
CA MET A 103 8.74 7.54 -2.51
C MET A 103 8.72 7.56 -4.03
N GLU A 104 9.85 7.89 -4.67
CA GLU A 104 10.03 7.83 -6.11
C GLU A 104 9.99 6.38 -6.63
N ASP A 105 10.70 5.45 -5.99
CA ASP A 105 10.67 4.03 -6.32
C ASP A 105 9.26 3.44 -6.10
N ARG A 106 8.53 3.89 -5.06
CA ARG A 106 7.12 3.54 -4.83
C ARG A 106 6.18 4.19 -5.85
N SER A 107 6.51 5.35 -6.41
CA SER A 107 5.72 6.00 -7.47
C SER A 107 6.05 5.45 -8.86
N ASN A 108 7.30 5.01 -9.08
CA ASN A 108 7.75 4.37 -10.30
C ASN A 108 7.39 2.88 -10.37
N ASN A 109 7.28 2.18 -9.22
CA ASN A 109 6.53 0.96 -9.11
C ASN A 109 5.05 1.36 -9.13
N LYS A 110 4.45 1.36 -10.33
CA LYS A 110 3.01 1.51 -10.49
C LYS A 110 2.32 0.66 -9.45
N LEU A 111 1.60 1.31 -8.54
CA LEU A 111 0.99 0.64 -7.40
C LEU A 111 -0.01 -0.37 -7.95
N MET A 112 0.29 -1.64 -7.76
CA MET A 112 -0.60 -2.72 -8.09
C MET A 112 -1.88 -2.56 -7.28
N GLU A 113 -2.98 -2.32 -7.98
CA GLU A 113 -4.30 -2.20 -7.39
C GLU A 113 -4.99 -3.57 -7.40
N THR A 114 -5.75 -3.88 -6.38
CA THR A 114 -6.56 -5.10 -6.31
C THR A 114 -8.03 -4.73 -6.15
N ARG A 115 -8.89 -5.44 -6.86
CA ARG A 115 -10.34 -5.31 -6.76
C ARG A 115 -10.99 -6.67 -6.59
N TYR A 116 -12.10 -6.69 -5.89
CA TYR A 116 -12.80 -7.89 -5.45
C TYR A 116 -14.26 -7.81 -5.86
N PHE A 117 -14.77 -8.96 -6.25
CA PHE A 117 -16.16 -9.08 -6.69
C PHE A 117 -16.77 -10.35 -6.11
N ASN A 118 -18.04 -10.26 -5.70
CA ASN A 118 -18.84 -11.44 -5.37
C ASN A 118 -19.29 -12.07 -6.68
N ILE A 119 -18.85 -13.29 -6.95
CA ILE A 119 -19.13 -13.92 -8.24
C ILE A 119 -19.42 -15.40 -8.07
N GLU A 120 -20.33 -15.89 -8.88
CA GLU A 120 -20.59 -17.31 -9.01
C GLU A 120 -19.43 -17.98 -9.74
N TYR A 121 -18.76 -18.90 -9.08
CA TYR A 121 -17.88 -19.84 -9.74
C TYR A 121 -18.69 -20.95 -10.40
N LYS A 122 -18.31 -21.29 -11.62
CA LYS A 122 -18.77 -22.51 -12.25
C LYS A 122 -17.58 -23.46 -12.36
N SER A 123 -17.67 -24.60 -11.67
CA SER A 123 -16.82 -25.74 -12.02
C SER A 123 -17.38 -26.32 -13.30
N LEU A 124 -16.60 -26.30 -14.37
CA LEU A 124 -16.97 -26.90 -15.63
C LEU A 124 -16.69 -28.42 -15.58
N GLU A 125 -17.42 -29.20 -16.40
CA GLU A 125 -17.30 -30.66 -16.45
C GLU A 125 -15.88 -31.18 -16.75
N ASN A 126 -14.99 -30.29 -17.23
CA ASN A 126 -13.60 -30.58 -17.60
C ASN A 126 -12.55 -30.25 -16.52
N ASN A 127 -12.91 -30.16 -15.25
CA ASN A 127 -12.02 -29.71 -14.18
C ASN A 127 -11.47 -28.28 -14.39
N GLU A 128 -12.14 -27.45 -15.14
CA GLU A 128 -11.80 -26.04 -15.31
C GLU A 128 -12.52 -25.17 -14.25
N ILE A 129 -11.88 -24.09 -13.87
CA ILE A 129 -12.46 -23.05 -12.99
C ILE A 129 -12.78 -21.84 -13.87
N GLN A 130 -14.03 -21.43 -13.93
CA GLN A 130 -14.42 -20.18 -14.57
C GLN A 130 -14.86 -19.19 -13.48
N GLY A 131 -14.31 -17.98 -13.55
CA GLY A 131 -14.66 -16.88 -12.65
C GLY A 131 -14.77 -15.55 -13.40
N THR A 132 -15.41 -14.58 -12.76
CA THR A 132 -15.45 -13.20 -13.23
C THR A 132 -14.58 -12.36 -12.31
N ALA A 133 -13.59 -11.68 -12.85
CA ALA A 133 -12.68 -10.85 -12.07
C ALA A 133 -13.24 -9.45 -11.80
N SER A 134 -14.11 -8.93 -12.70
CA SER A 134 -14.71 -7.60 -12.56
C SER A 134 -15.98 -7.48 -13.40
N SER A 135 -16.94 -6.67 -12.92
CA SER A 135 -18.01 -6.12 -13.74
C SER A 135 -17.60 -4.75 -14.28
N LEU A 136 -17.90 -4.47 -15.56
CA LEU A 136 -17.57 -3.23 -16.23
C LEU A 136 -18.76 -2.29 -16.27
N ASN A 137 -18.51 -0.97 -16.29
CA ASN A 137 -19.53 0.08 -16.27
C ASN A 137 -20.49 -0.02 -15.07
N SER A 138 -20.11 -0.73 -14.01
CA SER A 138 -20.87 -0.84 -12.78
C SER A 138 -20.12 -0.11 -11.67
N ALA A 139 -20.77 0.84 -11.01
CA ALA A 139 -20.18 1.53 -9.89
C ALA A 139 -20.24 0.66 -8.62
N TYR A 140 -19.17 0.66 -7.86
CA TYR A 140 -19.06 0.02 -6.56
C TYR A 140 -18.48 0.98 -5.53
N ASP A 141 -18.97 0.85 -4.31
CA ASP A 141 -18.62 1.71 -3.18
C ASP A 141 -17.22 1.35 -2.64
N MET A 142 -16.30 2.31 -2.72
CA MET A 142 -14.96 2.23 -2.14
C MET A 142 -14.88 2.92 -0.76
N GLY A 143 -16.02 3.19 -0.12
CA GLY A 143 -16.14 3.90 1.15
C GLY A 143 -16.26 5.41 0.95
N TYR A 144 -15.21 6.08 0.48
CA TYR A 144 -15.20 7.56 0.30
C TYR A 144 -15.53 8.01 -1.12
N PHE A 145 -15.43 7.13 -2.06
CA PHE A 145 -15.76 7.39 -3.45
C PHE A 145 -16.37 6.15 -4.08
N ASP A 146 -17.08 6.35 -5.16
CA ASP A 146 -17.53 5.29 -6.02
C ASP A 146 -16.53 5.05 -7.13
N GLU A 147 -16.27 3.80 -7.49
CA GLU A 147 -15.37 3.45 -8.58
C GLU A 147 -16.11 2.64 -9.64
N ALA A 148 -15.80 2.90 -10.89
CA ALA A 148 -16.23 2.09 -12.01
C ALA A 148 -15.03 1.80 -12.93
N ILE A 149 -15.06 0.64 -13.59
CA ILE A 149 -14.12 0.29 -14.65
C ILE A 149 -14.86 0.41 -15.98
N ASP A 150 -14.35 1.27 -16.87
CA ASP A 150 -14.91 1.46 -18.21
C ASP A 150 -14.84 0.17 -19.03
N GLU A 151 -15.79 -0.05 -19.93
CA GLU A 151 -15.83 -1.26 -20.76
C GLU A 151 -14.64 -1.39 -21.72
N HIS A 152 -13.99 -0.26 -22.05
CA HIS A 152 -12.80 -0.19 -22.90
C HIS A 152 -11.48 -0.15 -22.08
N ALA A 153 -11.54 -0.23 -20.76
CA ALA A 153 -10.36 -0.09 -19.90
C ALA A 153 -9.29 -1.16 -20.18
N PHE A 154 -9.69 -2.29 -20.73
CA PHE A 154 -8.81 -3.45 -21.00
C PHE A 154 -8.36 -3.58 -22.46
N ASP A 155 -8.80 -2.69 -23.38
CA ASP A 155 -8.54 -2.85 -24.83
C ASP A 155 -7.03 -2.95 -25.15
N ASP A 156 -6.20 -2.20 -24.45
CA ASP A 156 -4.74 -2.19 -24.61
C ASP A 156 -4.00 -2.75 -23.37
N ALA A 157 -4.65 -3.49 -22.51
CA ALA A 157 -4.03 -4.01 -21.30
C ALA A 157 -3.10 -5.20 -21.60
N ASP A 158 -1.94 -5.23 -20.91
CA ASP A 158 -1.01 -6.37 -21.00
C ASP A 158 -1.45 -7.50 -20.06
N PHE A 159 -1.82 -8.64 -20.63
CA PHE A 159 -2.14 -9.88 -19.92
C PHE A 159 -1.03 -10.94 -20.06
N SER A 160 0.04 -10.68 -20.80
CA SER A 160 0.99 -11.71 -21.28
C SER A 160 1.61 -12.53 -20.15
N GLU A 161 1.89 -11.92 -19.02
CA GLU A 161 2.49 -12.56 -17.83
C GLU A 161 1.48 -12.81 -16.70
N ALA A 162 0.18 -12.61 -16.95
CA ALA A 162 -0.84 -12.80 -15.94
C ALA A 162 -0.90 -14.24 -15.42
N ALA A 163 -1.09 -14.38 -14.11
CA ALA A 163 -1.23 -15.65 -13.42
C ALA A 163 -2.63 -15.82 -12.83
N ALA A 164 -3.08 -17.05 -12.68
CA ALA A 164 -4.16 -17.39 -11.77
C ALA A 164 -3.55 -17.87 -10.45
N LEU A 165 -3.90 -17.22 -9.35
CA LEU A 165 -3.38 -17.52 -8.02
C LEU A 165 -4.54 -17.85 -7.07
N PHE A 166 -4.26 -18.43 -5.92
CA PHE A 166 -5.21 -18.51 -4.83
C PHE A 166 -4.85 -17.45 -3.75
N ASN A 167 -5.80 -16.60 -3.40
CA ASN A 167 -5.60 -15.50 -2.43
C ASN A 167 -4.42 -14.57 -2.77
N HIS A 168 -4.09 -14.36 -4.06
CA HIS A 168 -2.90 -13.62 -4.51
C HIS A 168 -1.56 -14.20 -4.02
N ASP A 169 -1.57 -15.47 -3.53
CA ASP A 169 -0.35 -16.14 -3.06
C ASP A 169 0.45 -16.69 -4.25
N GLN A 170 1.62 -16.11 -4.49
CA GLN A 170 2.52 -16.50 -5.57
C GLN A 170 3.05 -17.93 -5.44
N ASN A 171 2.91 -18.57 -4.27
CA ASN A 171 3.26 -19.97 -4.05
C ASN A 171 2.16 -20.95 -4.49
N ILE A 172 0.92 -20.48 -4.69
CA ILE A 172 -0.23 -21.30 -5.09
C ILE A 172 -0.70 -20.86 -6.48
N VAL A 173 0.03 -21.32 -7.50
CA VAL A 173 -0.27 -21.00 -8.91
C VAL A 173 -1.27 -22.01 -9.46
N LEU A 174 -2.40 -21.50 -9.96
CA LEU A 174 -3.48 -22.29 -10.58
C LEU A 174 -3.41 -22.30 -12.11
N GLY A 175 -2.75 -21.31 -12.72
CA GLY A 175 -2.57 -21.21 -14.16
C GLY A 175 -1.81 -19.98 -14.60
N ARG A 176 -1.46 -19.91 -15.90
CA ARG A 176 -0.79 -18.75 -16.53
C ARG A 176 -1.24 -18.56 -17.97
N VAL A 177 -1.37 -17.29 -18.38
CA VAL A 177 -1.66 -16.93 -19.77
C VAL A 177 -0.57 -17.42 -20.69
N LYS A 178 0.70 -17.20 -20.35
CA LYS A 178 1.88 -17.62 -21.14
C LYS A 178 1.89 -19.11 -21.48
N ASN A 179 1.41 -19.95 -20.56
CA ASN A 179 1.36 -21.41 -20.73
C ASN A 179 -0.02 -21.89 -21.25
N LYS A 180 -0.93 -20.98 -21.57
CA LYS A 180 -2.29 -21.28 -22.02
C LYS A 180 -3.12 -22.11 -21.02
N THR A 181 -2.75 -22.09 -19.74
CA THR A 181 -3.51 -22.71 -18.65
C THR A 181 -4.41 -21.69 -17.93
N LEU A 182 -4.34 -20.42 -18.35
CA LEU A 182 -5.23 -19.34 -17.98
C LEU A 182 -5.65 -18.60 -19.24
N LYS A 183 -6.96 -18.38 -19.41
CA LYS A 183 -7.54 -17.50 -20.41
C LYS A 183 -8.24 -16.36 -19.70
N ILE A 184 -8.00 -15.13 -20.12
CA ILE A 184 -8.69 -13.92 -19.63
C ILE A 184 -9.32 -13.23 -20.83
N GLU A 185 -10.57 -12.83 -20.74
CA GLU A 185 -11.29 -12.15 -21.80
C GLU A 185 -12.35 -11.20 -21.26
N VAL A 186 -12.61 -10.11 -21.99
CA VAL A 186 -13.76 -9.25 -21.73
C VAL A 186 -14.96 -9.84 -22.47
N LYS A 187 -16.01 -10.16 -21.73
CA LYS A 187 -17.24 -10.74 -22.25
C LYS A 187 -18.44 -10.26 -21.43
N ASP A 188 -19.54 -9.91 -22.11
CA ASP A 188 -20.80 -9.52 -21.50
C ASP A 188 -20.63 -8.45 -20.39
N LYS A 189 -19.84 -7.41 -20.68
CA LYS A 189 -19.48 -6.33 -19.74
C LYS A 189 -18.83 -6.84 -18.45
N SER A 190 -18.03 -7.88 -18.56
CA SER A 190 -17.29 -8.45 -17.44
C SER A 190 -15.89 -8.90 -17.89
N LEU A 191 -14.92 -8.81 -16.98
CA LEU A 191 -13.62 -9.45 -17.13
C LEU A 191 -13.76 -10.89 -16.63
N VAL A 192 -13.79 -11.85 -17.56
CA VAL A 192 -13.96 -13.28 -17.25
C VAL A 192 -12.62 -14.00 -17.41
N TYR A 193 -12.40 -14.99 -16.58
CA TYR A 193 -11.25 -15.88 -16.73
C TYR A 193 -11.63 -17.35 -16.64
N THR A 194 -10.85 -18.18 -17.32
CA THR A 194 -10.95 -19.65 -17.28
C THR A 194 -9.58 -20.22 -16.97
N ILE A 195 -9.51 -21.07 -15.95
CA ILE A 195 -8.29 -21.72 -15.49
C ILE A 195 -8.40 -23.21 -15.74
N ASN A 196 -7.33 -23.80 -16.30
CA ASN A 196 -7.10 -25.23 -16.30
C ASN A 196 -6.05 -25.53 -15.21
N PRO A 197 -6.47 -25.87 -13.96
CA PRO A 197 -5.58 -25.98 -12.82
C PRO A 197 -4.69 -27.24 -12.90
N PRO A 198 -3.46 -27.17 -12.32
CA PRO A 198 -2.56 -28.31 -12.30
C PRO A 198 -3.05 -29.42 -11.35
N GLU A 199 -2.56 -30.65 -11.55
CA GLU A 199 -2.87 -31.80 -10.72
C GLU A 199 -2.16 -31.81 -9.35
N THR A 200 -1.79 -30.62 -8.82
CA THR A 200 -1.18 -30.50 -7.48
C THR A 200 -2.22 -30.65 -6.36
N SER A 201 -1.77 -31.05 -5.16
CA SER A 201 -2.65 -31.13 -3.98
C SER A 201 -3.31 -29.78 -3.68
N ALA A 202 -2.54 -28.69 -3.69
CA ALA A 202 -3.05 -27.36 -3.43
C ALA A 202 -4.16 -26.93 -4.41
N ALA A 203 -3.99 -27.20 -5.71
CA ALA A 203 -5.03 -26.88 -6.69
C ALA A 203 -6.29 -27.74 -6.49
N LYS A 204 -6.14 -29.03 -6.17
CA LYS A 204 -7.27 -29.93 -5.85
C LYS A 204 -8.03 -29.46 -4.62
N ASP A 205 -7.32 -29.03 -3.58
CA ASP A 205 -7.92 -28.48 -2.36
C ASP A 205 -8.74 -27.23 -2.67
N VAL A 206 -8.20 -26.30 -3.47
CA VAL A 206 -8.91 -25.10 -3.91
C VAL A 206 -10.16 -25.45 -4.71
N MET A 207 -10.09 -26.40 -5.65
CA MET A 207 -11.25 -26.85 -6.42
C MET A 207 -12.34 -27.47 -5.54
N ILE A 208 -11.97 -28.24 -4.53
CA ILE A 208 -12.92 -28.81 -3.55
C ILE A 208 -13.65 -27.68 -2.81
N LEU A 209 -12.90 -26.66 -2.35
CA LEU A 209 -13.47 -25.54 -1.62
C LEU A 209 -14.40 -24.67 -2.50
N ILE A 210 -14.05 -24.48 -3.79
CA ILE A 210 -14.92 -23.80 -4.77
C ILE A 210 -16.19 -24.62 -5.00
N ASN A 211 -16.07 -25.93 -5.22
CA ASN A 211 -17.24 -26.79 -5.46
C ASN A 211 -18.17 -26.88 -4.26
N ARG A 212 -17.65 -26.75 -3.04
CA ARG A 212 -18.45 -26.69 -1.82
C ARG A 212 -19.11 -25.34 -1.58
N GLY A 213 -18.65 -24.29 -2.29
CA GLY A 213 -19.08 -22.91 -2.08
C GLY A 213 -18.38 -22.19 -0.92
N ASP A 214 -17.29 -22.76 -0.36
CA ASP A 214 -16.50 -22.10 0.68
C ASP A 214 -15.66 -20.95 0.08
N ILE A 215 -15.35 -21.03 -1.22
CA ILE A 215 -14.71 -19.97 -2.01
C ILE A 215 -15.66 -19.58 -3.13
N TYR A 216 -16.18 -18.36 -3.06
CA TYR A 216 -17.13 -17.81 -4.03
C TYR A 216 -16.80 -16.39 -4.48
N GLN A 217 -15.63 -15.87 -4.09
CA GLN A 217 -15.20 -14.52 -4.40
C GLN A 217 -13.98 -14.52 -5.29
N SER A 218 -13.91 -13.53 -6.16
CA SER A 218 -12.81 -13.33 -7.08
C SER A 218 -12.17 -11.97 -6.90
N SER A 219 -10.90 -11.91 -7.26
CA SER A 219 -10.12 -10.70 -7.23
C SER A 219 -9.22 -10.64 -8.45
N PHE A 220 -8.76 -9.44 -8.81
CA PHE A 220 -7.68 -9.28 -9.75
C PHE A 220 -6.75 -8.15 -9.33
N ALA A 221 -5.49 -8.28 -9.73
CA ALA A 221 -4.44 -7.33 -9.45
C ALA A 221 -3.95 -6.69 -10.75
N PHE A 222 -3.88 -5.37 -10.79
CA PHE A 222 -3.58 -4.61 -11.99
C PHE A 222 -2.86 -3.30 -11.66
N ASP A 223 -2.33 -2.63 -12.68
CA ASP A 223 -1.96 -1.22 -12.65
C ASP A 223 -2.64 -0.47 -13.81
N ILE A 224 -2.73 0.85 -13.69
CA ILE A 224 -3.32 1.73 -14.69
C ILE A 224 -2.23 2.47 -15.48
N LYS A 225 -2.54 2.87 -16.71
CA LYS A 225 -1.68 3.79 -17.50
C LYS A 225 -1.64 5.16 -16.83
N ASP A 226 -0.61 5.95 -17.14
CA ASP A 226 -0.61 7.37 -16.78
C ASP A 226 -1.84 8.02 -17.44
N ASP A 227 -2.57 8.85 -16.69
CA ASP A 227 -3.87 9.40 -17.11
C ASP A 227 -4.91 8.31 -17.46
N GLY A 228 -4.80 7.13 -16.85
CA GLY A 228 -5.69 5.99 -17.07
C GLY A 228 -6.98 6.03 -16.26
N ASP A 229 -7.19 7.02 -15.42
CA ASP A 229 -8.43 7.22 -14.68
C ASP A 229 -8.91 8.69 -14.77
N SER A 230 -10.16 8.90 -14.43
CA SER A 230 -10.73 10.23 -14.26
C SER A 230 -11.53 10.31 -12.98
N TRP A 231 -11.55 11.49 -12.39
CA TRP A 231 -12.26 11.78 -11.17
C TRP A 231 -13.25 12.91 -11.38
N GLU A 232 -14.45 12.76 -10.87
CA GLU A 232 -15.51 13.76 -10.90
C GLU A 232 -16.26 13.78 -9.57
N VAL A 233 -16.90 14.88 -9.23
CA VAL A 233 -17.80 14.96 -8.08
C VAL A 233 -19.23 14.91 -8.60
N MET A 234 -19.98 13.89 -8.17
CA MET A 234 -21.39 13.72 -8.48
C MET A 234 -22.19 13.63 -7.18
N GLU A 235 -23.20 14.47 -7.04
CA GLU A 235 -24.08 14.49 -5.85
C GLU A 235 -23.31 14.61 -4.50
N GLY A 236 -22.19 15.36 -4.51
CA GLY A 236 -21.36 15.57 -3.33
C GLY A 236 -20.43 14.42 -2.98
N ARG A 237 -20.34 13.38 -3.84
CA ARG A 237 -19.47 12.24 -3.67
C ARG A 237 -18.47 12.14 -4.83
N TRP A 238 -17.23 11.76 -4.54
CA TRP A 238 -16.24 11.48 -5.55
C TRP A 238 -16.56 10.20 -6.32
N LYS A 239 -16.39 10.26 -7.62
CA LYS A 239 -16.47 9.12 -8.52
C LYS A 239 -15.19 8.98 -9.31
N ARG A 240 -14.57 7.82 -9.24
CA ARG A 240 -13.42 7.42 -10.06
C ARG A 240 -13.89 6.56 -11.22
N THR A 241 -13.43 6.84 -12.44
CA THR A 241 -13.62 5.94 -13.57
C THR A 241 -12.25 5.51 -14.10
N ILE A 242 -11.94 4.22 -14.00
CA ILE A 242 -10.73 3.62 -14.57
C ILE A 242 -10.99 3.40 -16.07
N LYS A 243 -10.22 4.07 -16.91
CA LYS A 243 -10.39 4.08 -18.36
C LYS A 243 -9.32 3.31 -19.11
N LYS A 244 -8.12 3.15 -18.53
CA LYS A 244 -6.99 2.48 -19.20
C LYS A 244 -6.17 1.70 -18.21
N ILE A 245 -6.32 0.40 -18.21
CA ILE A 245 -5.45 -0.52 -17.48
C ILE A 245 -4.17 -0.72 -18.30
N ASN A 246 -3.03 -0.70 -17.62
CA ASN A 246 -1.74 -0.94 -18.24
C ASN A 246 -1.42 -2.43 -18.27
N LYS A 247 -1.56 -3.09 -17.12
CA LYS A 247 -1.23 -4.51 -16.96
C LYS A 247 -2.10 -5.17 -15.92
N VAL A 248 -2.45 -6.42 -16.19
CA VAL A 248 -3.06 -7.34 -15.22
C VAL A 248 -1.98 -8.33 -14.75
N TYR A 249 -1.76 -8.42 -13.45
CA TYR A 249 -0.76 -9.28 -12.84
C TYR A 249 -1.31 -10.66 -12.50
N ASP A 250 -2.50 -10.67 -11.89
CA ASP A 250 -3.17 -11.92 -11.58
C ASP A 250 -4.69 -11.78 -11.50
N VAL A 251 -5.34 -12.94 -11.62
CA VAL A 251 -6.74 -13.16 -11.25
C VAL A 251 -6.77 -14.28 -10.23
N SER A 252 -7.57 -14.12 -9.17
CA SER A 252 -7.50 -15.02 -8.01
C SER A 252 -8.87 -15.37 -7.47
N PRO A 253 -9.21 -16.66 -7.32
CA PRO A 253 -10.16 -17.08 -6.30
C PRO A 253 -9.69 -16.64 -4.92
N VAL A 254 -10.56 -16.02 -4.12
CA VAL A 254 -10.20 -15.51 -2.80
C VAL A 254 -11.20 -15.93 -1.73
N THR A 255 -10.69 -16.18 -0.51
CA THR A 255 -11.51 -16.55 0.65
C THR A 255 -12.24 -15.33 1.22
N TYR A 256 -11.52 -14.21 1.32
CA TYR A 256 -12.07 -12.94 1.76
C TYR A 256 -11.70 -11.85 0.76
N PRO A 257 -12.64 -10.98 0.37
CA PRO A 257 -12.29 -9.80 -0.38
C PRO A 257 -11.41 -8.94 0.53
N ALA A 258 -10.31 -8.41 0.00
CA ALA A 258 -9.61 -7.39 0.74
C ALA A 258 -10.53 -6.18 0.90
N ASN A 259 -10.36 -5.48 2.02
CA ASN A 259 -11.14 -4.29 2.32
C ASN A 259 -11.05 -3.30 1.15
N PRO A 260 -12.19 -2.84 0.56
CA PRO A 260 -12.19 -1.82 -0.50
C PRO A 260 -11.47 -0.53 -0.09
N ASN A 261 -11.34 -0.28 1.21
CA ASN A 261 -10.58 0.83 1.80
C ASN A 261 -9.06 0.59 1.75
N THR A 262 -8.51 0.10 0.64
CA THR A 262 -7.06 -0.10 0.54
C THR A 262 -6.32 1.24 0.55
N THR A 263 -5.16 1.26 1.21
CA THR A 263 -4.28 2.43 1.27
C THR A 263 -3.88 2.96 -0.11
N VAL A 264 -3.96 2.15 -1.16
CA VAL A 264 -3.65 2.52 -2.55
C VAL A 264 -4.76 3.38 -3.14
N ALA A 265 -6.03 2.96 -3.02
CA ALA A 265 -7.17 3.72 -3.52
C ALA A 265 -7.28 5.08 -2.81
N ALA A 266 -7.10 5.09 -1.48
CA ALA A 266 -7.07 6.32 -0.69
C ALA A 266 -5.92 7.26 -1.10
N ARG A 267 -4.72 6.73 -1.39
CA ARG A 267 -3.58 7.54 -1.86
C ARG A 267 -3.79 8.12 -3.25
N ASN A 268 -4.44 7.39 -4.15
CA ASN A 268 -4.76 7.90 -5.47
C ASN A 268 -5.74 9.06 -5.40
N MET A 269 -6.76 8.96 -4.53
CA MET A 269 -7.67 10.06 -4.25
C MET A 269 -6.94 11.28 -3.64
N GLU A 270 -6.09 11.07 -2.63
CA GLU A 270 -5.30 12.13 -1.99
C GLU A 270 -4.42 12.86 -3.01
N ARG A 271 -3.75 12.12 -3.91
CA ARG A 271 -2.93 12.69 -4.98
C ARG A 271 -3.76 13.52 -5.95
N HIS A 272 -4.95 13.02 -6.33
CA HIS A 272 -5.85 13.76 -7.22
C HIS A 272 -6.36 15.05 -6.58
N ILE A 273 -6.73 15.04 -5.30
CA ILE A 273 -7.16 16.23 -4.56
C ILE A 273 -6.03 17.25 -4.45
N GLN A 274 -4.79 16.83 -4.16
CA GLN A 274 -3.63 17.73 -4.11
C GLN A 274 -3.29 18.37 -5.46
N GLN A 275 -3.55 17.68 -6.56
CA GLN A 275 -3.35 18.22 -7.92
C GLN A 275 -4.45 19.17 -8.37
N ASN A 276 -5.64 19.06 -7.78
CA ASN A 276 -6.83 19.82 -8.17
C ASN A 276 -7.38 20.63 -6.98
N GLU A 277 -6.64 21.65 -6.51
CA GLU A 277 -7.00 22.54 -5.38
C GLU A 277 -8.36 23.28 -5.50
N LYS A 278 -9.19 22.97 -6.48
CA LYS A 278 -10.46 23.64 -6.80
C LYS A 278 -11.73 22.83 -6.56
N ALA A 279 -11.63 21.59 -6.08
CA ALA A 279 -12.84 20.80 -5.83
C ALA A 279 -13.32 21.03 -4.39
N GLU A 280 -14.50 21.63 -4.26
CA GLU A 280 -15.25 21.78 -2.99
C GLU A 280 -15.76 20.39 -2.51
N CYS A 281 -14.87 19.51 -2.11
CA CYS A 281 -15.21 18.30 -1.38
C CYS A 281 -14.66 18.37 0.03
N ASN A 282 -15.34 17.76 0.97
CA ASN A 282 -15.07 17.84 2.41
C ASN A 282 -13.71 17.20 2.78
N PHE A 283 -12.64 17.87 2.38
CA PHE A 283 -11.24 17.47 2.57
C PHE A 283 -10.92 17.13 4.03
N ASN A 284 -11.56 17.83 4.98
CA ASN A 284 -11.33 17.61 6.40
C ASN A 284 -11.83 16.25 6.89
N GLU A 285 -12.97 15.76 6.42
CA GLU A 285 -13.48 14.43 6.76
C GLU A 285 -12.61 13.32 6.16
N PHE A 286 -12.08 13.53 4.97
CA PHE A 286 -11.16 12.59 4.33
C PHE A 286 -9.81 12.52 5.05
N VAL A 287 -9.26 13.66 5.48
CA VAL A 287 -8.04 13.71 6.29
C VAL A 287 -8.23 13.05 7.67
N GLU A 288 -9.39 13.25 8.30
CA GLU A 288 -9.73 12.52 9.54
C GLU A 288 -9.80 11.01 9.35
N PHE A 289 -10.33 10.55 8.24
CA PHE A 289 -10.36 9.12 7.91
C PHE A 289 -8.97 8.53 7.66
N LEU A 290 -8.14 9.19 6.86
CA LEU A 290 -6.75 8.76 6.65
C LEU A 290 -5.98 8.70 7.98
N ASN A 291 -6.27 9.60 8.90
CA ASN A 291 -5.70 9.56 10.24
C ASN A 291 -6.23 8.40 11.09
N LYS A 292 -7.49 8.00 10.91
CA LYS A 292 -8.06 6.80 11.55
C LYS A 292 -7.46 5.51 11.00
N LEU A 293 -7.25 5.41 9.68
CA LEU A 293 -6.59 4.24 9.06
C LEU A 293 -5.10 4.09 9.47
N LYS A 294 -4.43 5.18 9.80
CA LYS A 294 -3.03 5.15 10.29
C LYS A 294 -2.87 4.65 11.73
N ASN A 295 -3.98 4.48 12.44
CA ASN A 295 -4.00 4.04 13.85
C ASN A 295 -4.46 2.57 14.02
N TYR A 296 -4.74 1.88 12.92
CA TYR A 296 -4.89 0.44 12.81
C TYR A 296 -3.63 -0.17 12.17
#